data_323de1468c7ed7137ca7909c87988bd1
#
_entry.id   323de1468c7ed7137ca7909c87988bd1
#
_cell.length_a   1.000
_cell.length_b   1.000
_cell.length_c   1.000
_cell.angle_alpha   90.00
_cell.angle_beta   90.00
_cell.angle_gamma   90.00
#
_symmetry.space_group_name_H-M   'P 1'
#
loop_
_entity.id
_entity.type
_entity.pdbx_description
1 polymer ?
#
loop_
_entity_poly.entity_id
_entity_poly.type
_entity_poly.pdbx_seq_one_letter_code
_entity_poly.pdbx_strand_id
1 'polypeptide(L)'
;MQDFAAIDFETANFERCSVCSVGVIVVRGGEIVDSFYSLIQPEPNYYHWRCTQVHGLTCADTDGAPVFSEVWKQIEPMIEGLPLVAHNAPFDKSCLKASFYTYQMDYPDYEFLDTLKAARQMLPHLPNHQLHTVSSACGYELTDHHHALADAKFANMLSFS
;
A
#
# COMPACT_ATOMS: atom_id res chain seq x y z
N MET A 1 -13.14 5.67 17.09
CA MET A 1 -12.02 5.39 16.18
C MET A 1 -12.57 4.98 14.83
N GLN A 2 -12.00 5.51 13.78
CA GLN A 2 -12.41 5.20 12.42
C GLN A 2 -11.86 3.85 11.98
N ASP A 3 -12.69 3.02 11.36
CA ASP A 3 -12.24 1.80 10.69
C ASP A 3 -11.59 2.18 9.36
N PHE A 4 -10.57 1.44 8.95
CA PHE A 4 -9.86 1.72 7.71
C PHE A 4 -9.10 0.47 7.22
N ALA A 5 -8.63 0.52 5.98
CA ALA A 5 -7.70 -0.46 5.45
C ALA A 5 -6.41 0.24 5.00
N ALA A 6 -5.28 -0.16 5.56
CA ALA A 6 -3.98 0.29 5.07
C ALA A 6 -3.60 -0.52 3.83
N ILE A 7 -3.09 0.16 2.81
CA ILE A 7 -2.70 -0.46 1.56
C ILE A 7 -1.32 0.03 1.12
N ASP A 8 -0.52 -0.86 0.55
CA ASP A 8 0.80 -0.55 0.05
C ASP A 8 1.07 -1.36 -1.22
N PHE A 9 1.42 -0.66 -2.31
CA PHE A 9 1.79 -1.25 -3.58
C PHE A 9 3.29 -1.09 -3.83
N GLU A 10 3.88 -2.10 -4.48
CA GLU A 10 5.17 -1.97 -5.13
C GLU A 10 5.00 -2.08 -6.64
N THR A 11 5.77 -1.31 -7.40
CA THR A 11 5.72 -1.33 -8.87
C THR A 11 7.00 -1.93 -9.45
N ALA A 12 6.86 -2.67 -10.56
CA ALA A 12 7.99 -3.29 -11.24
C ALA A 12 8.81 -2.27 -12.02
N ASN A 13 8.16 -1.26 -12.57
CA ASN A 13 8.78 -0.21 -13.39
C ASN A 13 8.08 1.13 -13.15
N PHE A 14 8.39 2.15 -13.96
CA PHE A 14 7.84 3.48 -13.76
C PHE A 14 6.39 3.65 -14.25
N GLU A 15 5.83 2.65 -14.90
CA GLU A 15 4.40 2.64 -15.21
C GLU A 15 3.61 2.35 -13.94
N ARG A 16 2.65 3.20 -13.60
CA ARG A 16 1.87 3.06 -12.35
C ARG A 16 1.05 1.78 -12.30
N CYS A 17 0.63 1.26 -13.46
CA CYS A 17 -0.11 0.01 -13.55
C CYS A 17 0.75 -1.24 -13.36
N SER A 18 2.07 -1.10 -13.28
CA SER A 18 3.00 -2.24 -13.15
C SER A 18 3.12 -2.74 -11.71
N VAL A 19 2.03 -2.75 -10.96
CA VAL A 19 2.05 -3.25 -9.59
C VAL A 19 2.52 -4.70 -9.54
N CYS A 20 3.48 -5.00 -8.66
CA CYS A 20 4.09 -6.33 -8.53
C CYS A 20 3.89 -6.93 -7.14
N SER A 21 3.40 -6.16 -6.19
CA SER A 21 2.96 -6.68 -4.90
C SER A 21 1.96 -5.71 -4.28
N VAL A 22 1.13 -6.24 -3.37
CA VAL A 22 0.21 -5.46 -2.58
C VAL A 22 0.10 -6.04 -1.17
N GLY A 23 0.12 -5.16 -0.17
CA GLY A 23 -0.21 -5.50 1.21
C GLY A 23 -1.44 -4.74 1.64
N VAL A 24 -2.32 -5.40 2.39
CA VAL A 24 -3.54 -4.82 2.96
C VAL A 24 -3.68 -5.23 4.41
N ILE A 25 -3.96 -4.27 5.27
CA ILE A 25 -4.25 -4.50 6.69
C ILE A 25 -5.56 -3.81 7.03
N VAL A 26 -6.53 -4.58 7.51
CA VAL A 26 -7.85 -4.05 7.90
C VAL A 26 -7.86 -3.79 9.41
N VAL A 27 -8.23 -2.58 9.79
CA VAL A 27 -8.34 -2.16 11.19
C VAL A 27 -9.79 -1.80 11.48
N ARG A 28 -10.37 -2.41 12.52
CA ARG A 28 -11.71 -2.10 13.02
C ARG A 28 -11.66 -1.96 14.53
N GLY A 29 -12.26 -0.89 15.03
CA GLY A 29 -12.28 -0.63 16.47
C GLY A 29 -10.89 -0.50 17.09
N GLY A 30 -9.91 -0.03 16.30
CA GLY A 30 -8.53 0.12 16.75
C GLY A 30 -7.70 -1.17 16.73
N GLU A 31 -8.26 -2.28 16.26
CA GLU A 31 -7.58 -3.57 16.21
C GLU A 31 -7.44 -4.09 14.78
N ILE A 32 -6.32 -4.76 14.51
CA ILE A 32 -6.12 -5.44 13.23
C ILE A 32 -6.99 -6.69 13.22
N VAL A 33 -7.93 -6.75 12.27
CA VAL A 33 -8.89 -7.85 12.15
C VAL A 33 -8.67 -8.72 10.92
N ASP A 34 -7.90 -8.24 9.94
CA ASP A 34 -7.61 -9.00 8.72
C ASP A 34 -6.33 -8.49 8.08
N SER A 35 -5.68 -9.35 7.31
CA SER A 35 -4.47 -9.01 6.57
C SER A 35 -4.40 -9.82 5.28
N PHE A 36 -3.77 -9.22 4.26
CA PHE A 36 -3.60 -9.87 2.97
C PHE A 36 -2.29 -9.38 2.35
N TYR A 37 -1.53 -10.28 1.75
CA TYR A 37 -0.35 -9.95 0.95
C TYR A 37 -0.31 -10.85 -0.27
N SER A 38 -0.01 -10.29 -1.43
CA SER A 38 0.18 -11.06 -2.64
C SER A 38 1.22 -10.44 -3.55
N LEU A 39 2.03 -11.30 -4.15
CA LEU A 39 2.78 -10.96 -5.35
C LEU A 39 1.79 -10.84 -6.51
N ILE A 40 2.12 -10.00 -7.49
CA ILE A 40 1.30 -9.75 -8.67
C ILE A 40 2.21 -9.82 -9.89
N GLN A 41 1.78 -10.56 -10.92
CA GLN A 41 2.48 -10.47 -12.20
C GLN A 41 2.20 -9.11 -12.81
N PRO A 42 3.22 -8.25 -12.99
CA PRO A 42 2.99 -6.88 -13.44
C PRO A 42 2.61 -6.79 -14.92
N GLU A 43 1.92 -5.70 -15.27
CA GLU A 43 1.62 -5.33 -16.65
C GLU A 43 1.96 -3.85 -16.84
N PRO A 44 2.94 -3.50 -17.69
CA PRO A 44 3.80 -4.37 -18.49
C PRO A 44 4.79 -5.18 -17.64
N ASN A 45 5.07 -6.41 -18.09
CA ASN A 45 5.86 -7.38 -17.33
C ASN A 45 7.36 -7.22 -17.59
N TYR A 46 7.93 -6.12 -17.12
CA TYR A 46 9.38 -5.94 -17.05
C TYR A 46 9.74 -5.16 -15.79
N TYR A 47 10.97 -5.33 -15.31
CA TYR A 47 11.46 -4.66 -14.12
C TYR A 47 12.51 -3.62 -14.45
N HIS A 48 12.32 -2.41 -13.90
CA HIS A 48 13.35 -1.37 -13.93
C HIS A 48 14.26 -1.59 -12.71
N TRP A 49 15.58 -1.50 -12.92
CA TRP A 49 16.53 -1.79 -11.85
C TRP A 49 16.36 -0.90 -10.61
N ARG A 50 15.93 0.35 -10.77
CA ARG A 50 15.67 1.26 -9.65
C ARG A 50 14.51 0.77 -8.78
N CYS A 51 13.49 0.23 -9.38
CA CYS A 51 12.38 -0.33 -8.65
C CYS A 51 12.81 -1.57 -7.87
N THR A 52 13.52 -2.49 -8.52
CA THR A 52 14.08 -3.66 -7.85
C THR A 52 15.00 -3.27 -6.69
N GLN A 53 15.79 -2.21 -6.85
CA GLN A 53 16.65 -1.72 -5.78
C GLN A 53 15.86 -1.30 -4.54
N VAL A 54 14.64 -0.77 -4.72
CA VAL A 54 13.78 -0.33 -3.61
C VAL A 54 13.14 -1.52 -2.88
N HIS A 55 12.56 -2.48 -3.61
CA HIS A 55 11.75 -3.55 -3.01
C HIS A 55 12.36 -4.95 -3.10
N GLY A 56 13.40 -5.13 -3.89
CA GLY A 56 14.09 -6.42 -4.01
C GLY A 56 13.42 -7.45 -4.90
N LEU A 57 12.26 -7.15 -5.48
CA LEU A 57 11.53 -8.08 -6.34
C LEU A 57 12.07 -8.05 -7.77
N THR A 58 12.02 -9.21 -8.43
CA THR A 58 12.43 -9.40 -9.82
C THR A 58 11.38 -10.22 -10.58
N CYS A 59 11.57 -10.37 -11.90
CA CYS A 59 10.71 -11.24 -12.72
C CYS A 59 10.61 -12.65 -12.16
N ALA A 60 11.70 -13.18 -11.60
CA ALA A 60 11.73 -14.53 -11.04
C ALA A 60 10.71 -14.68 -9.89
N ASP A 61 10.46 -13.61 -9.14
CA ASP A 61 9.52 -13.63 -8.01
C ASP A 61 8.07 -13.60 -8.46
N THR A 62 7.76 -12.88 -9.54
CA THR A 62 6.39 -12.60 -9.94
C THR A 62 5.94 -13.30 -11.23
N ASP A 63 6.85 -13.96 -11.94
CA ASP A 63 6.46 -14.80 -13.06
C ASP A 63 5.55 -15.94 -12.55
N GLY A 64 4.35 -16.05 -13.16
CA GLY A 64 3.37 -17.02 -12.69
C GLY A 64 2.52 -16.58 -11.50
N ALA A 65 2.79 -15.42 -10.92
CA ALA A 65 1.91 -14.84 -9.91
C ALA A 65 0.57 -14.41 -10.55
N PRO A 66 -0.50 -14.29 -9.75
CA PRO A 66 -1.78 -13.82 -10.29
C PRO A 66 -1.67 -12.38 -10.78
N VAL A 67 -2.45 -12.03 -11.79
CA VAL A 67 -2.55 -10.65 -12.30
C VAL A 67 -3.39 -9.78 -11.36
N PHE A 68 -3.29 -8.47 -11.50
CA PHE A 68 -3.96 -7.52 -10.62
C PHE A 68 -5.47 -7.79 -10.48
N SER A 69 -6.15 -8.04 -11.59
CA SER A 69 -7.61 -8.25 -11.56
C SER A 69 -8.04 -9.44 -10.71
N GLU A 70 -7.23 -10.49 -10.69
CA GLU A 70 -7.49 -11.67 -9.84
C GLU A 70 -7.21 -11.38 -8.38
N VAL A 71 -6.14 -10.66 -8.09
CA VAL A 71 -5.78 -10.28 -6.72
C VAL A 71 -6.82 -9.33 -6.14
N TRP A 72 -7.27 -8.35 -6.93
CA TRP A 72 -8.25 -7.37 -6.46
C TRP A 72 -9.59 -7.97 -6.09
N LYS A 73 -10.00 -9.04 -6.77
CA LYS A 73 -11.21 -9.79 -6.40
C LYS A 73 -11.18 -10.31 -4.98
N GLN A 74 -9.99 -10.62 -4.47
CA GLN A 74 -9.81 -11.09 -3.10
C GLN A 74 -9.79 -9.93 -2.09
N ILE A 75 -9.26 -8.78 -2.49
CA ILE A 75 -9.14 -7.60 -1.64
C ILE A 75 -10.47 -6.87 -1.49
N GLU A 76 -11.22 -6.74 -2.58
CA GLU A 76 -12.43 -5.91 -2.64
C GLU A 76 -13.41 -6.18 -1.51
N PRO A 77 -13.80 -7.42 -1.18
CA PRO A 77 -14.72 -7.66 -0.08
C PRO A 77 -14.12 -7.32 1.30
N MET A 78 -12.80 -7.34 1.45
CA MET A 78 -12.14 -7.02 2.72
C MET A 78 -12.24 -5.53 3.07
N ILE A 79 -12.27 -4.67 2.06
CA ILE A 79 -12.15 -3.21 2.20
C ILE A 79 -13.47 -2.48 1.92
N GLU A 80 -14.55 -3.20 1.69
CA GLU A 80 -15.84 -2.61 1.34
C GLU A 80 -16.29 -1.59 2.41
N GLY A 81 -16.59 -0.38 1.95
CA GLY A 81 -17.04 0.70 2.81
C GLY A 81 -15.96 1.36 3.65
N LEU A 82 -14.70 0.95 3.51
CA LEU A 82 -13.61 1.50 4.30
C LEU A 82 -12.80 2.53 3.51
N PRO A 83 -12.32 3.61 4.15
CA PRO A 83 -11.29 4.44 3.55
C PRO A 83 -9.97 3.66 3.48
N LEU A 84 -9.17 3.96 2.46
CA LEU A 84 -7.84 3.40 2.30
C LEU A 84 -6.80 4.37 2.87
N VAL A 85 -5.84 3.82 3.59
CA VAL A 85 -4.76 4.59 4.21
C VAL A 85 -3.44 4.17 3.57
N ALA A 86 -2.64 5.14 3.17
CA ALA A 86 -1.34 4.86 2.57
C ALA A 86 -0.33 5.95 2.95
N HIS A 87 0.94 5.58 2.99
CA HIS A 87 2.04 6.53 3.21
C HIS A 87 2.46 7.09 1.85
N ASN A 88 2.20 8.36 1.61
CA ASN A 88 2.23 9.00 0.30
C ASN A 88 1.07 8.51 -0.57
N ALA A 89 -0.14 8.68 -0.10
CA ALA A 89 -1.37 8.18 -0.72
C ALA A 89 -1.54 8.52 -2.21
N PRO A 90 -1.10 9.69 -2.73
CA PRO A 90 -1.18 9.94 -4.18
C PRO A 90 -0.50 8.88 -5.04
N PHE A 91 0.60 8.28 -4.55
CA PHE A 91 1.28 7.20 -5.27
C PHE A 91 0.39 5.96 -5.38
N ASP A 92 -0.08 5.44 -4.24
CA ASP A 92 -0.89 4.22 -4.22
C ASP A 92 -2.22 4.42 -4.93
N LYS A 93 -2.83 5.59 -4.78
CA LYS A 93 -4.05 5.95 -5.51
C LYS A 93 -3.82 5.92 -7.02
N SER A 94 -2.69 6.48 -7.49
CA SER A 94 -2.37 6.48 -8.92
C SER A 94 -2.12 5.07 -9.45
N CYS A 95 -1.46 4.21 -8.66
CA CYS A 95 -1.25 2.81 -9.00
C CYS A 95 -2.59 2.06 -9.12
N LEU A 96 -3.47 2.28 -8.17
CA LEU A 96 -4.77 1.63 -8.13
C LEU A 96 -5.65 2.04 -9.32
N LYS A 97 -5.72 3.35 -9.58
CA LYS A 97 -6.50 3.87 -10.73
C LYS A 97 -5.94 3.36 -12.07
N ALA A 98 -4.62 3.40 -12.24
CA ALA A 98 -3.97 2.93 -13.46
C ALA A 98 -4.19 1.42 -13.68
N SER A 99 -4.15 0.64 -12.61
CA SER A 99 -4.39 -0.81 -12.66
C SER A 99 -5.84 -1.11 -13.03
N PHE A 100 -6.79 -0.42 -12.45
CA PHE A 100 -8.20 -0.53 -12.82
C PHE A 100 -8.42 -0.22 -14.30
N TYR A 101 -7.79 0.86 -14.78
CA TYR A 101 -7.88 1.25 -16.20
C TYR A 101 -7.28 0.17 -17.11
N THR A 102 -6.10 -0.35 -16.77
CA THR A 102 -5.42 -1.37 -17.58
C THR A 102 -6.25 -2.65 -17.72
N TYR A 103 -6.94 -3.04 -16.67
CA TYR A 103 -7.77 -4.25 -16.67
C TYR A 103 -9.25 -3.96 -16.98
N GLN A 104 -9.58 -2.74 -17.44
CA GLN A 104 -10.93 -2.34 -17.83
C GLN A 104 -11.96 -2.58 -16.72
N MET A 105 -11.58 -2.23 -15.50
CA MET A 105 -12.42 -2.35 -14.31
C MET A 105 -12.99 -0.97 -13.94
N ASP A 106 -14.22 -0.94 -13.43
CA ASP A 106 -14.83 0.30 -12.94
C ASP A 106 -14.24 0.69 -11.59
N TYR A 107 -13.66 1.88 -11.51
CA TYR A 107 -13.02 2.38 -10.29
C TYR A 107 -14.07 2.99 -9.36
N PRO A 108 -14.26 2.46 -8.12
CA PRO A 108 -15.31 2.95 -7.20
C PRO A 108 -15.02 4.28 -6.51
N ASP A 109 -13.97 4.99 -6.91
CA ASP A 109 -13.55 6.27 -6.31
C ASP A 109 -13.28 6.14 -4.80
N TYR A 110 -12.36 5.24 -4.47
CA TYR A 110 -11.95 5.01 -3.08
C TYR A 110 -11.45 6.28 -2.41
N GLU A 111 -11.87 6.51 -1.16
CA GLU A 111 -11.33 7.55 -0.32
C GLU A 111 -9.94 7.16 0.17
N PHE A 112 -8.95 8.06 0.03
CA PHE A 112 -7.59 7.86 0.52
C PHE A 112 -7.25 8.85 1.61
N LEU A 113 -6.61 8.36 2.67
CA LEU A 113 -6.03 9.15 3.76
C LEU A 113 -4.52 8.98 3.72
N ASP A 114 -3.78 10.08 3.90
CA ASP A 114 -2.33 10.10 3.70
C ASP A 114 -1.58 10.23 5.03
N THR A 115 -0.90 9.16 5.44
CA THR A 115 -0.09 9.16 6.67
C THR A 115 1.19 9.98 6.52
N LEU A 116 1.73 10.15 5.31
CA LEU A 116 2.87 11.03 5.07
C LEU A 116 2.53 12.48 5.40
N LYS A 117 1.37 12.94 4.92
CA LYS A 117 0.88 14.27 5.21
C LYS A 117 0.68 14.47 6.71
N ALA A 118 0.08 13.50 7.38
CA ALA A 118 -0.13 13.51 8.82
C ALA A 118 1.22 13.52 9.57
N ALA A 119 2.19 12.72 9.13
CA ALA A 119 3.51 12.66 9.75
C ALA A 119 4.24 14.00 9.65
N ARG A 120 4.16 14.68 8.52
CA ARG A 120 4.76 16.01 8.34
C ARG A 120 4.18 17.05 9.29
N GLN A 121 2.90 16.94 9.59
CA GLN A 121 2.21 17.86 10.49
C GLN A 121 2.50 17.56 11.98
N MET A 122 2.53 16.28 12.34
CA MET A 122 2.64 15.85 13.73
C MET A 122 4.08 15.66 14.20
N LEU A 123 4.99 15.35 13.29
CA LEU A 123 6.39 15.06 13.60
C LEU A 123 7.34 15.92 12.72
N PRO A 124 7.20 17.25 12.76
CA PRO A 124 7.95 18.14 11.86
C PRO A 124 9.45 18.14 12.08
N HIS A 125 9.92 17.67 13.24
CA HIS A 125 11.34 17.67 13.63
C HIS A 125 12.14 16.49 13.05
N LEU A 126 11.49 15.51 12.42
CA LEU A 126 12.19 14.36 11.86
C LEU A 126 13.03 14.77 10.65
N PRO A 127 14.20 14.12 10.42
CA PRO A 127 15.08 14.44 9.29
C PRO A 127 14.39 14.20 7.92
N ASN A 128 13.45 13.27 7.87
CA ASN A 128 12.57 13.03 6.75
C ASN A 128 11.30 12.34 7.26
N HIS A 129 10.33 12.13 6.38
CA HIS A 129 9.07 11.52 6.74
C HIS A 129 8.81 10.24 5.94
N GLN A 130 9.88 9.57 5.53
CA GLN A 130 9.77 8.24 4.93
C GLN A 130 9.20 7.26 5.95
N LEU A 131 8.52 6.22 5.46
CA LEU A 131 7.80 5.29 6.34
C LEU A 131 8.71 4.66 7.40
N HIS A 132 9.93 4.27 7.02
CA HIS A 132 10.87 3.68 7.99
C HIS A 132 11.30 4.66 9.09
N THR A 133 11.47 5.94 8.76
CA THR A 133 11.84 6.97 9.74
C THR A 133 10.69 7.24 10.71
N VAL A 134 9.48 7.37 10.19
CA VAL A 134 8.27 7.60 10.99
C VAL A 134 7.99 6.37 11.88
N SER A 135 8.07 5.18 11.32
CA SER A 135 7.85 3.94 12.06
C SER A 135 8.85 3.78 13.21
N SER A 136 10.12 4.07 12.95
CA SER A 136 11.18 4.02 13.97
C SER A 136 10.91 5.02 15.09
N ALA A 137 10.52 6.25 14.76
CA ALA A 137 10.18 7.29 15.74
C ALA A 137 8.98 6.88 16.62
N CYS A 138 8.10 6.05 16.10
CA CYS A 138 6.93 5.54 16.81
C CYS A 138 7.17 4.18 17.49
N GLY A 139 8.39 3.67 17.44
CA GLY A 139 8.76 2.42 18.10
C GLY A 139 8.49 1.16 17.28
N TYR A 140 8.32 1.28 15.97
CA TYR A 140 8.09 0.13 15.09
C TYR A 140 9.30 -0.11 14.20
N GLU A 141 9.67 -1.37 14.00
CA GLU A 141 10.66 -1.75 13.01
C GLU A 141 9.96 -2.15 11.71
N LEU A 142 10.47 -1.59 10.61
CA LEU A 142 9.95 -1.87 9.28
C LEU A 142 10.69 -3.05 8.68
N THR A 143 9.97 -4.10 8.28
CA THR A 143 10.52 -5.25 7.55
C THR A 143 9.94 -5.30 6.13
N ASP A 144 10.60 -6.03 5.23
CA ASP A 144 10.38 -5.96 3.79
C ASP A 144 8.92 -6.20 3.33
N HIS A 145 8.14 -6.99 4.07
CA HIS A 145 6.77 -7.33 3.71
C HIS A 145 5.72 -6.67 4.61
N HIS A 146 6.13 -5.67 5.41
CA HIS A 146 5.27 -5.15 6.47
C HIS A 146 5.02 -3.65 6.38
N HIS A 147 5.15 -3.05 5.18
CA HIS A 147 4.88 -1.62 4.98
C HIS A 147 3.43 -1.27 5.32
N ALA A 148 2.48 -2.06 4.82
CA ALA A 148 1.06 -1.84 5.15
C ALA A 148 0.80 -2.03 6.64
N LEU A 149 1.48 -2.97 7.30
CA LEU A 149 1.34 -3.18 8.75
C LEU A 149 1.88 -1.97 9.53
N ALA A 150 3.06 -1.46 9.17
CA ALA A 150 3.64 -0.29 9.81
C ALA A 150 2.74 0.94 9.62
N ASP A 151 2.21 1.12 8.42
CA ASP A 151 1.30 2.22 8.11
C ASP A 151 -0.02 2.09 8.88
N ALA A 152 -0.56 0.88 8.99
CA ALA A 152 -1.76 0.63 9.79
C ALA A 152 -1.54 0.96 11.27
N LYS A 153 -0.41 0.57 11.84
CA LYS A 153 -0.06 0.88 13.23
C LYS A 153 0.09 2.38 13.44
N PHE A 154 0.76 3.07 12.53
CA PHE A 154 0.92 4.52 12.61
C PHE A 154 -0.43 5.24 12.47
N ALA A 155 -1.24 4.86 11.50
CA ALA A 155 -2.57 5.42 11.29
C ALA A 155 -3.47 5.21 12.51
N ASN A 156 -3.42 4.03 13.10
CA ASN A 156 -4.20 3.72 14.31
C ASN A 156 -3.76 4.59 15.50
N MET A 157 -2.45 4.80 15.64
CA MET A 157 -1.90 5.66 16.69
C MET A 157 -2.32 7.12 16.52
N LEU A 158 -2.43 7.61 15.28
CA LEU A 158 -2.89 8.96 14.98
C LEU A 158 -4.37 9.17 15.33
N SER A 159 -5.11 8.10 15.60
CA SER A 159 -6.55 8.15 15.85
C SER A 159 -7.27 8.95 14.77
N PHE A 160 -7.32 8.43 13.55
CA PHE A 160 -8.21 8.99 12.53
C PHE A 160 -9.66 8.81 12.99
N SER A 161 -9.97 9.52 14.02
CA SER A 161 -11.31 9.52 14.60
C SER A 161 -12.03 10.78 14.17
#